data_c1b6d26f8430d9428a150d95d0d54b33
#
_entry.id   c1b6d26f8430d9428a150d95d0d54b33
#
_cell.length_a   1.000
_cell.length_b   1.000
_cell.length_c   1.000
_cell.angle_alpha   90.00
_cell.angle_beta   90.00
_cell.angle_gamma   90.00
#
_symmetry.space_group_name_H-M   'P 1'
#
loop_
_entity.id
_entity.type
_entity.pdbx_description
1 polymer ?
#
loop_
_entity_poly.entity_id
_entity_poly.type
_entity_poly.pdbx_seq_one_letter_code
_entity_poly.pdbx_strand_id
1 'polypeptide(L)'
;PRMGIWEQIHNPCFNYGEFAIIRSNAGLNSYKISVKEWTEKTNAIGIFAKAGRYGGTYAYKDIAFEFGMWISPEFKIYLIKEFERLKEKENEKLGWNAKRELAKVNYHIHTDAIKENLIPKELTSKQVSVIYASEADVLNVALFGMTAKQWRDNNPNLKGNIRDYASINELICLSNMENINAVLIEDKVPQNQRLMKLNKIAIHQMTVLGEKQDYKYIN
;
A
#
# COMPACT_ATOMS: atom_id res chain seq x y z
N PRO A 1 15.45 26.74 20.53
CA PRO A 1 15.88 26.50 19.14
C PRO A 1 14.78 25.90 18.25
N ARG A 2 14.00 24.92 18.72
CA ARG A 2 13.00 24.18 17.93
C ARG A 2 11.86 25.04 17.39
N MET A 3 11.31 25.95 18.22
CA MET A 3 10.30 26.93 17.75
C MET A 3 10.82 27.82 16.62
N GLY A 4 12.08 28.26 16.71
CA GLY A 4 12.68 29.06 15.64
C GLY A 4 12.84 28.31 14.33
N ILE A 5 13.09 27.00 14.35
CA ILE A 5 13.12 26.15 13.15
C ILE A 5 11.72 26.04 12.53
N TRP A 6 10.68 25.88 13.35
CA TRP A 6 9.31 25.84 12.86
C TRP A 6 8.91 27.18 12.19
N GLU A 7 9.23 28.30 12.83
CA GLU A 7 8.98 29.64 12.28
C GLU A 7 9.70 29.85 10.94
N GLN A 8 10.92 29.35 10.80
CA GLN A 8 11.68 29.43 9.54
C GLN A 8 10.95 28.78 8.38
N ILE A 9 10.26 27.69 8.63
CA ILE A 9 9.58 26.91 7.60
C ILE A 9 8.22 27.53 7.25
N HIS A 10 7.53 28.12 8.25
CA HIS A 10 6.11 28.49 8.12
C HIS A 10 5.83 29.99 8.17
N ASN A 11 6.83 30.82 8.49
CA ASN A 11 6.66 32.27 8.71
C ASN A 11 7.68 33.09 7.93
N PRO A 12 7.32 33.61 6.76
CA PRO A 12 8.22 34.46 5.95
C PRO A 12 8.62 35.77 6.61
N CYS A 13 7.80 36.24 7.59
CA CYS A 13 8.04 37.51 8.31
C CYS A 13 8.79 37.32 9.62
N PHE A 14 9.35 36.13 9.88
CA PHE A 14 10.07 35.84 11.10
C PHE A 14 11.38 36.62 11.20
N ASN A 15 11.60 37.29 12.34
CA ASN A 15 12.81 38.08 12.57
C ASN A 15 13.96 37.20 13.07
N TYR A 16 14.81 36.77 12.14
CA TYR A 16 15.97 35.91 12.43
C TYR A 16 17.04 36.62 13.29
N GLY A 17 17.20 37.92 13.14
CA GLY A 17 18.17 38.70 13.91
C GLY A 17 17.87 38.67 15.39
N GLU A 18 16.62 38.98 15.75
CA GLU A 18 16.16 38.91 17.14
C GLU A 18 16.17 37.47 17.67
N PHE A 19 15.80 36.49 16.83
CA PHE A 19 15.91 35.09 17.21
C PHE A 19 17.34 34.67 17.55
N ALA A 20 18.34 35.09 16.79
CA ALA A 20 19.74 34.79 17.06
C ALA A 20 20.20 35.37 18.41
N ILE A 21 19.79 36.59 18.73
CA ILE A 21 20.06 37.25 20.04
C ILE A 21 19.40 36.44 21.16
N ILE A 22 18.12 36.11 21.02
CA ILE A 22 17.39 35.30 22.00
C ILE A 22 18.05 33.94 22.22
N ARG A 23 18.48 33.28 21.12
CA ARG A 23 19.15 32.00 21.16
C ARG A 23 20.48 32.05 21.90
N SER A 24 21.29 33.09 21.70
CA SER A 24 22.55 33.26 22.42
C SER A 24 22.36 33.48 23.92
N ASN A 25 21.29 34.14 24.31
CA ASN A 25 20.97 34.42 25.70
C ASN A 25 20.24 33.24 26.41
N ALA A 26 19.61 32.36 25.66
CA ALA A 26 18.79 31.25 26.19
C ALA A 26 19.58 30.19 26.99
N GLY A 27 20.91 30.20 26.95
CA GLY A 27 21.78 29.36 27.77
C GLY A 27 22.10 29.95 29.16
N LEU A 28 21.73 31.20 29.41
CA LEU A 28 21.97 31.87 30.70
C LEU A 28 20.89 31.52 31.71
N ASN A 29 21.26 31.09 32.92
CA ASN A 29 20.30 30.75 33.99
C ASN A 29 19.35 31.88 34.38
N SER A 30 19.75 33.11 34.18
CA SER A 30 18.97 34.32 34.47
C SER A 30 18.04 34.75 33.33
N TYR A 31 18.19 34.17 32.13
CA TYR A 31 17.43 34.60 30.96
C TYR A 31 16.01 34.03 31.00
N LYS A 32 15.03 34.89 30.92
CA LYS A 32 13.61 34.55 30.80
C LYS A 32 12.98 35.41 29.75
N ILE A 33 12.13 34.80 28.89
CA ILE A 33 11.33 35.49 27.91
C ILE A 33 9.89 35.00 27.97
N SER A 34 8.96 35.95 28.01
CA SER A 34 7.53 35.61 27.93
C SER A 34 7.10 35.28 26.51
N VAL A 35 5.99 34.54 26.34
CA VAL A 35 5.42 34.27 25.03
C VAL A 35 5.07 35.55 24.28
N LYS A 36 4.56 36.56 24.98
CA LYS A 36 4.24 37.87 24.43
C LYS A 36 5.51 38.56 23.88
N GLU A 37 6.55 38.62 24.68
CA GLU A 37 7.82 39.24 24.30
C GLU A 37 8.48 38.48 23.12
N TRP A 38 8.39 37.14 23.12
CA TRP A 38 8.85 36.30 22.00
C TRP A 38 8.14 36.69 20.72
N THR A 39 6.80 36.75 20.72
CA THR A 39 6.01 37.07 19.53
C THR A 39 6.25 38.49 19.03
N GLU A 40 6.36 39.46 19.93
CA GLU A 40 6.61 40.88 19.59
C GLU A 40 8.00 41.09 18.99
N LYS A 41 9.06 40.48 19.53
CA LYS A 41 10.43 40.64 19.05
C LYS A 41 10.71 39.89 17.75
N THR A 42 10.16 38.68 17.61
CA THR A 42 10.50 37.80 16.50
C THR A 42 9.44 37.75 15.40
N ASN A 43 8.31 38.44 15.56
CA ASN A 43 7.13 38.28 14.70
C ASN A 43 6.66 36.84 14.57
N ALA A 44 6.83 36.05 15.65
CA ALA A 44 6.47 34.65 15.66
C ALA A 44 4.95 34.45 15.60
N ILE A 45 4.52 33.44 14.85
CA ILE A 45 3.11 33.05 14.70
C ILE A 45 2.80 31.67 15.29
N GLY A 46 3.81 30.85 15.55
CA GLY A 46 3.65 29.45 15.98
C GLY A 46 3.13 29.27 17.39
N ILE A 47 3.25 30.31 18.24
CA ILE A 47 2.78 30.30 19.63
C ILE A 47 2.23 31.68 20.01
N PHE A 48 1.15 31.72 20.77
CA PHE A 48 0.59 32.95 21.29
C PHE A 48 -0.04 32.75 22.68
N ALA A 49 -0.09 33.83 23.48
CA ALA A 49 -0.71 33.84 24.79
C ALA A 49 -1.96 34.71 24.80
N LYS A 50 -3.01 34.23 25.41
CA LYS A 50 -4.25 34.96 25.65
C LYS A 50 -4.44 35.15 27.16
N ALA A 51 -4.65 36.40 27.60
CA ALA A 51 -4.95 36.73 29.00
C ALA A 51 -6.44 36.53 29.30
N GLY A 52 -6.77 36.40 30.61
CA GLY A 52 -8.14 36.36 31.11
C GLY A 52 -8.57 35.00 31.65
N ARG A 53 -9.83 34.92 32.15
CA ARG A 53 -10.39 33.72 32.80
C ARG A 53 -10.32 32.47 31.95
N TYR A 54 -10.41 32.61 30.61
CA TYR A 54 -10.29 31.56 29.63
C TYR A 54 -9.02 31.72 28.80
N GLY A 55 -8.01 32.35 29.39
CA GLY A 55 -6.72 32.56 28.79
C GLY A 55 -5.86 31.29 28.80
N GLY A 56 -4.72 31.35 28.13
CA GLY A 56 -3.75 30.27 28.10
C GLY A 56 -2.70 30.53 27.03
N THR A 57 -1.76 29.61 26.91
CA THR A 57 -0.78 29.58 25.84
C THR A 57 -1.25 28.57 24.81
N TYR A 58 -1.34 29.01 23.57
CA TYR A 58 -1.76 28.21 22.44
C TYR A 58 -0.60 28.11 21.45
N ALA A 59 -0.47 26.95 20.82
CA ALA A 59 0.58 26.71 19.84
C ALA A 59 0.02 25.92 18.65
N TYR A 60 0.67 26.03 17.49
CA TYR A 60 0.42 25.12 16.40
C TYR A 60 0.70 23.66 16.82
N LYS A 61 -0.02 22.71 16.21
CA LYS A 61 0.01 21.29 16.60
C LYS A 61 1.42 20.73 16.70
N ASP A 62 2.29 21.05 15.75
CA ASP A 62 3.66 20.53 15.70
C ASP A 62 4.50 21.00 16.90
N ILE A 63 4.34 22.28 17.30
CA ILE A 63 4.98 22.88 18.48
C ILE A 63 4.39 22.27 19.75
N ALA A 64 3.07 22.05 19.78
CA ALA A 64 2.40 21.43 20.92
C ALA A 64 2.84 19.96 21.10
N PHE A 65 2.97 19.19 20.02
CA PHE A 65 3.52 17.84 20.07
C PHE A 65 4.97 17.80 20.56
N GLU A 66 5.82 18.71 20.06
CA GLU A 66 7.20 18.81 20.49
C GLU A 66 7.29 19.12 22.00
N PHE A 67 6.43 19.98 22.51
CA PHE A 67 6.35 20.28 23.92
C PHE A 67 5.85 19.07 24.75
N GLY A 68 4.86 18.35 24.24
CA GLY A 68 4.37 17.11 24.85
C GLY A 68 5.46 16.04 24.96
N MET A 69 6.23 15.84 23.87
CA MET A 69 7.37 14.93 23.88
C MET A 69 8.49 15.32 24.85
N TRP A 70 8.66 16.63 25.12
CA TRP A 70 9.64 17.11 26.07
C TRP A 70 9.19 16.87 27.53
N ILE A 71 7.88 17.02 27.80
CA ILE A 71 7.32 16.82 29.16
C ILE A 71 7.17 15.34 29.51
N SER A 72 6.71 14.52 28.58
CA SER A 72 6.41 13.09 28.81
C SER A 72 7.22 12.19 27.89
N PRO A 73 8.21 11.46 28.44
CA PRO A 73 8.91 10.42 27.70
C PRO A 73 7.96 9.32 27.17
N GLU A 74 6.91 8.99 27.91
CA GLU A 74 5.89 8.01 27.52
C GLU A 74 5.14 8.47 26.28
N PHE A 75 4.75 9.75 26.24
CA PHE A 75 4.10 10.34 25.07
C PHE A 75 5.01 10.32 23.84
N LYS A 76 6.31 10.56 24.02
CA LYS A 76 7.30 10.46 22.95
C LYS A 76 7.39 9.04 22.41
N ILE A 77 7.46 8.03 23.28
CA ILE A 77 7.49 6.61 22.88
C ILE A 77 6.21 6.23 22.15
N TYR A 78 5.06 6.68 22.65
CA TYR A 78 3.77 6.45 22.00
C TYR A 78 3.73 7.01 20.58
N LEU A 79 4.19 8.24 20.36
CA LEU A 79 4.24 8.84 19.02
C LEU A 79 5.17 8.11 18.07
N ILE A 80 6.34 7.64 18.55
CA ILE A 80 7.27 6.85 17.74
C ILE A 80 6.60 5.54 17.29
N LYS A 81 5.99 4.80 18.21
CA LYS A 81 5.28 3.54 17.90
C LYS A 81 4.12 3.75 16.94
N GLU A 82 3.36 4.84 17.11
CA GLU A 82 2.25 5.15 16.21
C GLU A 82 2.73 5.54 14.81
N PHE A 83 3.85 6.25 14.71
CA PHE A 83 4.49 6.55 13.44
C PHE A 83 4.96 5.26 12.73
N GLU A 84 5.62 4.35 13.45
CA GLU A 84 6.06 3.05 12.90
C GLU A 84 4.85 2.25 12.39
N ARG A 85 3.79 2.15 13.20
CA ARG A 85 2.54 1.47 12.82
C ARG A 85 1.88 2.06 11.56
N LEU A 86 1.88 3.38 11.44
CA LEU A 86 1.31 4.07 10.28
C LEU A 86 2.17 3.85 9.03
N LYS A 87 3.50 3.85 9.17
CA LYS A 87 4.44 3.56 8.08
C LYS A 87 4.32 2.14 7.56
N GLU A 88 4.19 1.16 8.45
CA GLU A 88 3.93 -0.23 8.07
C GLU A 88 2.64 -0.34 7.26
N LYS A 89 1.54 0.24 7.76
CA LYS A 89 0.25 0.25 7.03
C LYS A 89 0.30 0.97 5.68
N GLU A 90 1.07 2.05 5.58
CA GLU A 90 1.27 2.78 4.32
C GLU A 90 2.02 1.90 3.31
N ASN A 91 3.10 1.24 3.75
CA ASN A 91 3.88 0.33 2.92
C ASN A 91 3.06 -0.87 2.44
N GLU A 92 2.25 -1.47 3.32
CA GLU A 92 1.30 -2.53 2.94
C GLU A 92 0.33 -2.06 1.86
N LYS A 93 -0.29 -0.87 2.04
CA LYS A 93 -1.23 -0.31 1.05
C LYS A 93 -0.57 -0.01 -0.29
N LEU A 94 0.64 0.54 -0.30
CA LEU A 94 1.40 0.81 -1.53
C LEU A 94 1.73 -0.49 -2.26
N GLY A 95 2.17 -1.52 -1.52
CA GLY A 95 2.40 -2.85 -2.06
C GLY A 95 1.14 -3.48 -2.67
N TRP A 96 -0.01 -3.37 -2.00
CA TRP A 96 -1.30 -3.83 -2.51
C TRP A 96 -1.73 -3.12 -3.78
N ASN A 97 -1.62 -1.79 -3.83
CA ASN A 97 -2.05 -1.01 -4.98
C ASN A 97 -1.21 -1.32 -6.22
N ALA A 98 0.11 -1.40 -6.10
CA ALA A 98 0.98 -1.76 -7.21
C ALA A 98 0.69 -3.17 -7.75
N LYS A 99 0.49 -4.15 -6.87
CA LYS A 99 0.14 -5.53 -7.25
C LYS A 99 -1.22 -5.61 -7.93
N ARG A 100 -2.20 -4.85 -7.44
CA ARG A 100 -3.55 -4.79 -8.01
C ARG A 100 -3.55 -4.20 -9.43
N GLU A 101 -2.78 -3.15 -9.66
CA GLU A 101 -2.65 -2.56 -11.00
C GLU A 101 -1.92 -3.51 -11.98
N LEU A 102 -0.85 -4.18 -11.55
CA LEU A 102 -0.18 -5.21 -12.36
C LEU A 102 -1.12 -6.37 -12.72
N ALA A 103 -1.85 -6.89 -11.74
CA ALA A 103 -2.83 -7.96 -11.98
C ALA A 103 -3.92 -7.54 -12.97
N LYS A 104 -4.39 -6.28 -12.89
CA LYS A 104 -5.38 -5.73 -13.80
C LYS A 104 -4.85 -5.64 -15.23
N VAL A 105 -3.61 -5.17 -15.43
CA VAL A 105 -2.99 -5.08 -16.76
C VAL A 105 -2.81 -6.46 -17.36
N ASN A 106 -2.28 -7.43 -16.60
CA ASN A 106 -2.06 -8.80 -17.10
C ASN A 106 -3.39 -9.52 -17.40
N TYR A 107 -4.43 -9.28 -16.59
CA TYR A 107 -5.77 -9.77 -16.89
C TYR A 107 -6.30 -9.22 -18.23
N HIS A 108 -6.08 -7.94 -18.53
CA HIS A 108 -6.47 -7.36 -19.83
C HIS A 108 -5.69 -7.99 -20.98
N ILE A 109 -4.37 -8.14 -20.89
CA ILE A 109 -3.54 -8.79 -21.88
C ILE A 109 -4.06 -10.22 -22.17
N HIS A 110 -4.34 -10.96 -21.10
CA HIS A 110 -4.84 -12.34 -21.23
C HIS A 110 -6.24 -12.40 -21.89
N THR A 111 -7.15 -11.52 -21.48
CA THR A 111 -8.51 -11.48 -22.05
C THR A 111 -8.52 -11.02 -23.50
N ASP A 112 -7.62 -10.12 -23.90
CA ASP A 112 -7.47 -9.69 -25.28
C ASP A 112 -6.90 -10.84 -26.16
N ALA A 113 -5.90 -11.57 -25.67
CA ALA A 113 -5.39 -12.75 -26.38
C ALA A 113 -6.47 -13.83 -26.58
N ILE A 114 -7.30 -14.09 -25.59
CA ILE A 114 -8.47 -14.98 -25.71
C ILE A 114 -9.43 -14.46 -26.79
N LYS A 115 -9.77 -13.17 -26.72
CA LYS A 115 -10.72 -12.55 -27.65
C LYS A 115 -10.26 -12.67 -29.10
N GLU A 116 -9.00 -12.38 -29.35
CA GLU A 116 -8.46 -12.34 -30.70
C GLU A 116 -8.19 -13.73 -31.31
N ASN A 117 -7.80 -14.69 -30.46
CA ASN A 117 -7.31 -15.98 -30.95
C ASN A 117 -8.25 -17.16 -30.72
N LEU A 118 -9.16 -17.08 -29.71
CA LEU A 118 -10.01 -18.21 -29.30
C LEU A 118 -11.51 -17.96 -29.51
N ILE A 119 -11.94 -16.72 -29.80
CA ILE A 119 -13.36 -16.40 -29.96
C ILE A 119 -13.68 -16.15 -31.43
N PRO A 120 -14.38 -17.09 -32.12
CA PRO A 120 -14.95 -16.84 -33.43
C PRO A 120 -16.00 -15.72 -33.42
N LYS A 121 -16.09 -14.98 -34.51
CA LYS A 121 -16.98 -13.79 -34.63
C LYS A 121 -18.47 -14.12 -34.58
N GLU A 122 -18.82 -15.37 -34.82
CA GLU A 122 -20.22 -15.84 -34.97
C GLU A 122 -20.83 -16.35 -33.68
N LEU A 123 -20.12 -16.28 -32.52
CA LEU A 123 -20.59 -16.83 -31.28
C LEU A 123 -21.55 -15.90 -30.55
N THR A 124 -22.51 -16.49 -29.84
CA THR A 124 -23.41 -15.77 -28.94
C THR A 124 -22.67 -15.35 -27.66
N SER A 125 -23.17 -14.31 -26.96
CA SER A 125 -22.58 -13.84 -25.71
C SER A 125 -22.46 -14.92 -24.63
N LYS A 126 -23.38 -15.90 -24.61
CA LYS A 126 -23.31 -17.06 -23.69
C LYS A 126 -22.14 -18.00 -24.01
N GLN A 127 -21.92 -18.29 -25.28
CA GLN A 127 -20.79 -19.13 -25.72
C GLN A 127 -19.47 -18.45 -25.46
N VAL A 128 -19.38 -17.15 -25.72
CA VAL A 128 -18.19 -16.33 -25.39
C VAL A 128 -17.89 -16.38 -23.90
N SER A 129 -18.89 -16.24 -23.02
CA SER A 129 -18.72 -16.32 -21.56
C SER A 129 -18.17 -17.69 -21.12
N VAL A 130 -18.56 -18.78 -21.78
CA VAL A 130 -18.07 -20.13 -21.48
C VAL A 130 -16.59 -20.27 -21.83
N ILE A 131 -16.14 -19.68 -22.97
CA ILE A 131 -14.73 -19.69 -23.35
C ILE A 131 -13.90 -18.94 -22.32
N TYR A 132 -14.29 -17.73 -21.92
CA TYR A 132 -13.57 -16.98 -20.89
C TYR A 132 -13.53 -17.73 -19.54
N ALA A 133 -14.64 -18.37 -19.15
CA ALA A 133 -14.67 -19.16 -17.93
C ALA A 133 -13.75 -20.39 -18.00
N SER A 134 -13.72 -21.08 -19.15
CA SER A 134 -12.83 -22.21 -19.39
C SER A 134 -11.36 -21.79 -19.34
N GLU A 135 -10.99 -20.68 -19.95
CA GLU A 135 -9.62 -20.18 -19.94
C GLU A 135 -9.20 -19.68 -18.54
N ALA A 136 -10.11 -19.07 -17.78
CA ALA A 136 -9.86 -18.73 -16.38
C ALA A 136 -9.64 -19.97 -15.52
N ASP A 137 -10.37 -21.07 -15.80
CA ASP A 137 -10.22 -22.34 -15.07
C ASP A 137 -8.92 -23.05 -15.42
N VAL A 138 -8.36 -22.89 -16.63
CA VAL A 138 -7.00 -23.37 -16.94
C VAL A 138 -5.97 -22.80 -15.94
N LEU A 139 -6.03 -21.52 -15.66
CA LEU A 139 -5.14 -20.87 -14.71
C LEU A 139 -5.42 -21.30 -13.25
N ASN A 140 -6.70 -21.39 -12.90
CA ASN A 140 -7.10 -21.81 -11.55
C ASN A 140 -6.66 -23.26 -11.27
N VAL A 141 -6.85 -24.17 -12.24
CA VAL A 141 -6.42 -25.57 -12.09
C VAL A 141 -4.90 -25.68 -12.08
N ALA A 142 -4.21 -24.91 -12.91
CA ALA A 142 -2.74 -24.92 -12.97
C ALA A 142 -2.09 -24.48 -11.66
N LEU A 143 -2.68 -23.50 -10.95
CA LEU A 143 -2.13 -22.94 -9.72
C LEU A 143 -2.73 -23.59 -8.47
N PHE A 144 -4.06 -23.68 -8.38
CA PHE A 144 -4.78 -24.09 -7.18
C PHE A 144 -5.24 -25.57 -7.23
N GLY A 145 -5.06 -26.25 -8.34
CA GLY A 145 -5.50 -27.65 -8.53
C GLY A 145 -7.01 -27.85 -8.66
N MET A 146 -7.81 -26.77 -8.80
CA MET A 146 -9.26 -26.85 -8.88
C MET A 146 -9.87 -25.72 -9.72
N THR A 147 -11.05 -25.97 -10.29
CA THR A 147 -11.83 -24.95 -11.00
C THR A 147 -12.53 -23.98 -10.04
N ALA A 148 -12.99 -22.85 -10.57
CA ALA A 148 -13.79 -21.90 -9.79
C ALA A 148 -15.09 -22.51 -9.25
N LYS A 149 -15.69 -23.46 -10.01
CA LYS A 149 -16.88 -24.20 -9.57
C LYS A 149 -16.56 -25.13 -8.40
N GLN A 150 -15.52 -25.96 -8.52
CA GLN A 150 -15.09 -26.89 -7.45
C GLN A 150 -14.77 -26.13 -6.16
N TRP A 151 -14.12 -24.98 -6.27
CA TRP A 151 -13.85 -24.16 -5.10
C TRP A 151 -15.13 -23.68 -4.41
N ARG A 152 -16.12 -23.17 -5.17
CA ARG A 152 -17.42 -22.74 -4.60
C ARG A 152 -18.17 -23.90 -3.95
N ASP A 153 -18.18 -25.06 -4.59
CA ASP A 153 -18.85 -26.24 -4.07
C ASP A 153 -18.21 -26.71 -2.74
N ASN A 154 -16.89 -26.57 -2.60
CA ASN A 154 -16.13 -26.88 -1.39
C ASN A 154 -16.25 -25.81 -0.30
N ASN A 155 -16.65 -24.57 -0.65
CA ASN A 155 -16.70 -23.42 0.27
C ASN A 155 -18.05 -22.69 0.21
N PRO A 156 -19.19 -23.37 0.51
CA PRO A 156 -20.54 -22.81 0.29
C PRO A 156 -20.83 -21.58 1.16
N ASN A 157 -20.12 -21.40 2.27
CA ASN A 157 -20.30 -20.29 3.21
C ASN A 157 -19.42 -19.08 2.89
N LEU A 158 -18.47 -19.18 1.94
CA LEU A 158 -17.60 -18.08 1.55
C LEU A 158 -18.18 -17.31 0.35
N LYS A 159 -18.11 -15.98 0.41
CA LYS A 159 -18.52 -15.10 -0.70
C LYS A 159 -17.33 -14.81 -1.59
N GLY A 160 -17.57 -14.68 -2.91
CA GLY A 160 -16.51 -14.34 -3.87
C GLY A 160 -16.00 -15.55 -4.65
N ASN A 161 -14.70 -15.56 -4.94
CA ASN A 161 -14.04 -16.59 -5.73
C ASN A 161 -12.68 -16.97 -5.13
N ILE A 162 -12.05 -18.03 -5.68
CA ILE A 162 -10.77 -18.56 -5.19
C ILE A 162 -9.66 -17.49 -5.12
N ARG A 163 -9.66 -16.51 -6.04
CA ARG A 163 -8.64 -15.45 -6.10
C ARG A 163 -8.77 -14.44 -4.94
N ASP A 164 -9.97 -14.28 -4.39
CA ASP A 164 -10.22 -13.38 -3.25
C ASP A 164 -9.59 -13.91 -1.95
N TYR A 165 -9.28 -15.21 -1.91
CA TYR A 165 -8.68 -15.90 -0.77
C TYR A 165 -7.24 -16.34 -1.04
N ALA A 166 -6.68 -16.00 -2.20
CA ALA A 166 -5.33 -16.33 -2.56
C ALA A 166 -4.31 -15.48 -1.79
N SER A 167 -3.17 -16.06 -1.46
CA SER A 167 -2.03 -15.36 -0.89
C SER A 167 -1.43 -14.35 -1.88
N ILE A 168 -0.62 -13.44 -1.39
CA ILE A 168 0.05 -12.45 -2.24
C ILE A 168 0.95 -13.15 -3.28
N ASN A 169 1.64 -14.22 -2.89
CA ASN A 169 2.54 -14.96 -3.75
C ASN A 169 1.76 -15.71 -4.84
N GLU A 170 0.61 -16.28 -4.51
CA GLU A 170 -0.30 -16.89 -5.48
C GLU A 170 -0.85 -15.86 -6.47
N LEU A 171 -1.21 -14.66 -6.03
CA LEU A 171 -1.67 -13.58 -6.91
C LEU A 171 -0.56 -13.09 -7.86
N ILE A 172 0.70 -13.02 -7.39
CA ILE A 172 1.86 -12.70 -8.23
C ILE A 172 2.07 -13.80 -9.28
N CYS A 173 2.05 -15.06 -8.85
CA CYS A 173 2.18 -16.21 -9.73
C CYS A 173 1.07 -16.22 -10.79
N LEU A 174 -0.18 -16.02 -10.38
CA LEU A 174 -1.34 -15.94 -11.28
C LEU A 174 -1.18 -14.84 -12.33
N SER A 175 -0.74 -13.66 -11.93
CA SER A 175 -0.52 -12.53 -12.83
C SER A 175 0.56 -12.85 -13.88
N ASN A 176 1.65 -13.51 -13.49
CA ASN A 176 2.68 -13.98 -14.43
C ASN A 176 2.14 -15.05 -15.37
N MET A 177 1.33 -15.97 -14.85
CA MET A 177 0.71 -17.04 -15.66
C MET A 177 -0.29 -16.48 -16.67
N GLU A 178 -1.04 -15.44 -16.34
CA GLU A 178 -1.94 -14.76 -17.28
C GLU A 178 -1.18 -14.24 -18.51
N ASN A 179 -0.04 -13.61 -18.28
CA ASN A 179 0.81 -13.10 -19.37
C ASN A 179 1.42 -14.25 -20.21
N ILE A 180 1.94 -15.28 -19.55
CA ILE A 180 2.50 -16.45 -20.25
C ILE A 180 1.41 -17.18 -21.06
N ASN A 181 0.20 -17.33 -20.49
CA ASN A 181 -0.91 -17.97 -21.18
C ASN A 181 -1.35 -17.18 -22.43
N ALA A 182 -1.31 -15.84 -22.36
CA ALA A 182 -1.59 -14.99 -23.52
C ALA A 182 -0.63 -15.34 -24.70
N VAL A 183 0.67 -15.41 -24.45
CA VAL A 183 1.67 -15.80 -25.45
C VAL A 183 1.41 -17.21 -25.97
N LEU A 184 1.12 -18.17 -25.09
CA LEU A 184 0.83 -19.55 -25.51
C LEU A 184 -0.47 -19.67 -26.34
N ILE A 185 -1.44 -18.79 -26.14
CA ILE A 185 -2.66 -18.68 -26.93
C ILE A 185 -2.32 -18.12 -28.35
N GLU A 186 -1.52 -17.06 -28.41
CA GLU A 186 -1.03 -16.50 -29.69
C GLU A 186 -0.26 -17.53 -30.49
N ASP A 187 0.58 -18.33 -29.84
CA ASP A 187 1.32 -19.44 -30.43
C ASP A 187 0.44 -20.66 -30.81
N LYS A 188 -0.90 -20.55 -30.59
CA LYS A 188 -1.87 -21.61 -30.89
C LYS A 188 -1.60 -22.94 -30.16
N VAL A 189 -0.99 -22.88 -28.98
CA VAL A 189 -0.74 -24.08 -28.16
C VAL A 189 -2.08 -24.63 -27.65
N PRO A 190 -2.39 -25.92 -27.82
CA PRO A 190 -3.63 -26.53 -27.34
C PRO A 190 -3.83 -26.37 -25.82
N GLN A 191 -5.09 -26.20 -25.37
CA GLN A 191 -5.42 -25.91 -23.99
C GLN A 191 -4.85 -26.92 -22.96
N ASN A 192 -4.89 -28.23 -23.29
CA ASN A 192 -4.31 -29.27 -22.43
C ASN A 192 -2.78 -29.11 -22.27
N GLN A 193 -2.06 -28.77 -23.34
CA GLN A 193 -0.63 -28.51 -23.25
C GLN A 193 -0.30 -27.22 -22.52
N ARG A 194 -1.15 -26.19 -22.65
CA ARG A 194 -1.02 -24.95 -21.91
C ARG A 194 -1.20 -25.20 -20.41
N LEU A 195 -2.22 -25.98 -20.02
CA LEU A 195 -2.45 -26.37 -18.63
C LEU A 195 -1.20 -27.03 -18.01
N MET A 196 -0.61 -28.00 -18.69
CA MET A 196 0.60 -28.71 -18.19
C MET A 196 1.81 -27.78 -18.06
N LYS A 197 2.03 -26.90 -19.05
CA LYS A 197 3.13 -25.92 -18.99
C LYS A 197 2.94 -24.93 -17.85
N LEU A 198 1.73 -24.39 -17.72
CA LEU A 198 1.40 -23.41 -16.67
C LEU A 198 1.49 -24.01 -15.27
N ASN A 199 1.07 -25.27 -15.08
CA ASN A 199 1.22 -25.95 -13.80
C ASN A 199 2.72 -26.12 -13.42
N LYS A 200 3.59 -26.50 -14.35
CA LYS A 200 5.04 -26.58 -14.09
C LYS A 200 5.62 -25.21 -13.70
N ILE A 201 5.18 -24.16 -14.40
CA ILE A 201 5.60 -22.79 -14.11
C ILE A 201 5.10 -22.35 -12.72
N ALA A 202 3.84 -22.64 -12.39
CA ALA A 202 3.25 -22.33 -11.09
C ALA A 202 4.05 -22.97 -9.95
N ILE A 203 4.33 -24.28 -10.04
CA ILE A 203 5.12 -25.00 -9.04
C ILE A 203 6.51 -24.37 -8.87
N HIS A 204 7.20 -24.07 -9.97
CA HIS A 204 8.52 -23.46 -9.92
C HIS A 204 8.47 -22.06 -9.26
N GLN A 205 7.53 -21.21 -9.68
CA GLN A 205 7.41 -19.85 -9.12
C GLN A 205 7.05 -19.86 -7.62
N MET A 206 6.11 -20.72 -7.21
CA MET A 206 5.73 -20.83 -5.81
C MET A 206 6.88 -21.36 -4.94
N THR A 207 7.69 -22.29 -5.46
CA THR A 207 8.91 -22.73 -4.79
C THR A 207 9.91 -21.58 -4.58
N VAL A 208 10.12 -20.75 -5.61
CA VAL A 208 11.01 -19.57 -5.55
C VAL A 208 10.49 -18.52 -4.57
N LEU A 209 9.16 -18.32 -4.52
CA LEU A 209 8.51 -17.38 -3.61
C LEU A 209 8.47 -17.86 -2.16
N GLY A 210 8.99 -19.06 -1.87
CA GLY A 210 9.17 -19.58 -0.51
C GLY A 210 7.91 -20.15 0.14
N GLU A 211 6.84 -20.36 -0.61
CA GLU A 211 5.66 -21.06 -0.10
C GLU A 211 5.85 -22.58 -0.22
N LYS A 212 6.03 -23.24 0.92
CA LYS A 212 6.01 -24.70 1.02
C LYS A 212 4.54 -25.18 1.04
N GLN A 213 3.87 -25.12 -0.09
CA GLN A 213 2.62 -25.88 -0.29
C GLN A 213 2.90 -27.10 -1.15
N ASP A 214 2.18 -28.20 -0.91
CA ASP A 214 2.27 -29.42 -1.74
C ASP A 214 1.58 -29.18 -3.09
N TYR A 215 2.19 -28.35 -3.94
CA TYR A 215 1.75 -28.18 -5.32
C TYR A 215 1.99 -29.46 -6.09
N LYS A 216 0.92 -30.08 -6.60
CA LYS A 216 1.01 -31.34 -7.34
C LYS A 216 1.13 -31.10 -8.84
N TYR A 217 2.04 -31.83 -9.48
CA TYR A 217 2.11 -31.86 -10.94
C TYR A 217 0.84 -32.48 -11.52
N ILE A 218 0.31 -31.85 -12.56
CA ILE A 218 -0.78 -32.37 -13.36
C ILE A 218 -0.15 -33.21 -14.48
N ASN A 219 -0.46 -34.52 -14.50
CA ASN A 219 0.02 -35.49 -15.49
C ASN A 219 -0.86 -35.50 -16.75
#